data_7823520397906e0dd8309527aa397d98
#
_entry.id   7823520397906e0dd8309527aa397d98
#
_cell.length_a   1.000
_cell.length_b   1.000
_cell.length_c   1.000
_cell.angle_alpha   90.00
_cell.angle_beta   90.00
_cell.angle_gamma   90.00
#
_symmetry.space_group_name_H-M   'P 1'
#
loop_
_entity.id
_entity.type
_entity.pdbx_description
1 polymer ?
#
loop_
_entity_poly.entity_id
_entity_poly.type
_entity_poly.pdbx_seq_one_letter_code
_entity_poly.pdbx_strand_id
1 'polypeptide(L)'
;PVENRAEGFEQPRINVNLATENEIVDFLMQFEDQADSSSSQTFIAKAIEIGSTLKLITSGEKGKTYYSNSEIQKSLDSSPATSDLPVVAKQFFIPYSNWYEINLKTEIENVQAEVNAFVSVNRKPDHSVEKLIIHEFLLR
;
A
#
# COMPACT_ATOMS: atom_id res chain seq x y z
N PRO A 1 0.53 -3.19 -3.30
CA PRO A 1 -0.64 -3.89 -3.84
C PRO A 1 -1.86 -3.75 -2.95
N VAL A 2 -3.01 -3.80 -3.56
CA VAL A 2 -4.28 -3.80 -2.86
C VAL A 2 -4.49 -5.16 -2.21
N GLU A 3 -4.81 -5.16 -0.94
CA GLU A 3 -5.08 -6.38 -0.21
C GLU A 3 -6.40 -6.99 -0.66
N ASN A 4 -6.35 -8.21 -1.19
CA ASN A 4 -7.53 -8.94 -1.63
C ASN A 4 -8.13 -9.71 -0.46
N ARG A 5 -9.46 -9.72 -0.37
CA ARG A 5 -10.18 -10.36 0.71
C ARG A 5 -11.27 -11.26 0.21
N ALA A 6 -11.34 -12.42 0.83
CA ALA A 6 -12.28 -13.44 0.45
C ALA A 6 -13.75 -13.07 0.71
N GLU A 7 -14.02 -12.25 1.69
CA GLU A 7 -15.36 -12.00 2.20
C GLU A 7 -16.01 -10.68 1.72
N GLY A 8 -15.36 -9.91 0.88
CA GLY A 8 -15.92 -8.79 0.13
C GLY A 8 -16.47 -7.59 0.90
N PHE A 9 -16.47 -7.59 2.22
CA PHE A 9 -17.05 -6.52 3.03
C PHE A 9 -16.06 -5.50 3.56
N GLU A 10 -14.78 -5.81 3.54
CA GLU A 10 -13.75 -4.88 3.92
C GLU A 10 -13.34 -4.02 2.75
N GLN A 11 -13.10 -2.76 3.01
CA GLN A 11 -12.60 -1.84 2.00
C GLN A 11 -11.15 -2.20 1.60
N PRO A 12 -10.78 -2.00 0.34
CA PRO A 12 -9.41 -2.24 -0.10
C PRO A 12 -8.45 -1.34 0.67
N ARG A 13 -7.34 -1.93 1.11
CA ARG A 13 -6.27 -1.22 1.79
C ARG A 13 -5.05 -1.17 0.90
N ILE A 14 -4.25 -0.13 1.03
CA ILE A 14 -3.02 0.03 0.26
C ILE A 14 -1.83 0.18 1.20
N ASN A 15 -0.81 -0.64 0.98
CA ASN A 15 0.45 -0.57 1.71
C ASN A 15 1.35 0.51 1.09
N VAL A 16 1.49 1.64 1.76
CA VAL A 16 2.24 2.79 1.23
C VAL A 16 3.74 2.52 1.11
N ASN A 17 4.28 1.58 1.86
CA ASN A 17 5.69 1.22 1.74
C ASN A 17 6.00 0.44 0.46
N LEU A 18 5.05 -0.36 -0.01
CA LEU A 18 5.21 -1.20 -1.20
C LEU A 18 4.62 -0.58 -2.46
N ALA A 19 3.56 0.20 -2.33
CA ALA A 19 2.88 0.80 -3.48
C ALA A 19 3.77 1.84 -4.17
N THR A 20 3.66 1.89 -5.48
CA THR A 20 4.22 2.99 -6.28
C THR A 20 3.35 4.23 -6.14
N GLU A 21 3.89 5.38 -6.53
CA GLU A 21 3.12 6.62 -6.57
C GLU A 21 1.86 6.49 -7.44
N ASN A 22 1.99 5.86 -8.62
CA ASN A 22 0.86 5.64 -9.52
C ASN A 22 -0.21 4.73 -8.91
N GLU A 23 0.18 3.69 -8.18
CA GLU A 23 -0.77 2.82 -7.49
C GLU A 23 -1.52 3.57 -6.39
N ILE A 24 -0.87 4.49 -5.70
CA ILE A 24 -1.53 5.35 -4.72
C ILE A 24 -2.54 6.29 -5.40
N VAL A 25 -2.16 6.89 -6.52
CA VAL A 25 -3.06 7.75 -7.29
C VAL A 25 -4.28 6.96 -7.77
N ASP A 26 -4.08 5.80 -8.35
CA ASP A 26 -5.17 4.92 -8.83
C ASP A 26 -6.10 4.51 -7.68
N PHE A 27 -5.55 4.22 -6.52
CA PHE A 27 -6.33 3.92 -5.32
C PHE A 27 -7.20 5.12 -4.91
N LEU A 28 -6.64 6.32 -4.91
CA LEU A 28 -7.38 7.54 -4.57
C LEU A 28 -8.48 7.86 -5.55
N MET A 29 -8.32 7.52 -6.82
CA MET A 29 -9.33 7.77 -7.85
C MET A 29 -10.63 7.02 -7.60
N GLN A 30 -10.62 5.96 -6.81
CA GLN A 30 -11.84 5.25 -6.39
C GLN A 30 -12.78 6.11 -5.54
N PHE A 31 -12.26 7.17 -4.93
CA PHE A 31 -13.01 8.07 -4.06
C PHE A 31 -13.42 9.37 -4.73
N GLU A 32 -13.21 9.50 -6.03
CA GLU A 32 -13.50 10.73 -6.77
C GLU A 32 -14.96 11.19 -6.60
N ASP A 33 -15.90 10.26 -6.72
CA ASP A 33 -17.33 10.54 -6.59
C ASP A 33 -17.75 10.98 -5.17
N GLN A 34 -16.92 10.69 -4.18
CA GLN A 34 -17.19 11.03 -2.77
C GLN A 34 -16.46 12.29 -2.34
N ALA A 35 -15.66 12.88 -3.21
CA ALA A 35 -14.87 14.07 -2.90
C ALA A 35 -15.72 15.34 -3.07
N ASP A 36 -15.44 16.32 -2.23
CA ASP A 36 -16.09 17.64 -2.30
C ASP A 36 -15.60 18.50 -3.47
N SER A 37 -14.61 18.02 -4.22
CA SER A 37 -14.08 18.78 -5.33
C SER A 37 -14.98 18.74 -6.56
N SER A 38 -15.08 19.86 -7.24
CA SER A 38 -16.04 20.09 -8.32
C SER A 38 -15.60 19.59 -9.69
N SER A 39 -14.38 19.11 -9.85
CA SER A 39 -13.88 18.60 -11.13
C SER A 39 -12.92 17.42 -11.00
N SER A 40 -12.99 16.48 -11.95
CA SER A 40 -12.08 15.35 -12.05
C SER A 40 -10.62 15.78 -12.16
N GLN A 41 -10.33 16.83 -12.92
CA GLN A 41 -8.96 17.33 -13.09
C GLN A 41 -8.37 17.84 -11.78
N THR A 42 -9.16 18.54 -10.98
CA THR A 42 -8.76 19.01 -9.65
C THR A 42 -8.49 17.83 -8.71
N PHE A 43 -9.35 16.82 -8.75
CA PHE A 43 -9.18 15.64 -7.93
C PHE A 43 -7.92 14.86 -8.31
N ILE A 44 -7.66 14.66 -9.61
CA ILE A 44 -6.43 14.01 -10.10
C ILE A 44 -5.18 14.74 -9.61
N ALA A 45 -5.16 16.08 -9.72
CA ALA A 45 -4.03 16.88 -9.25
C ALA A 45 -3.77 16.69 -7.76
N LYS A 46 -4.83 16.63 -6.95
CA LYS A 46 -4.74 16.36 -5.51
C LYS A 46 -4.25 14.95 -5.22
N ALA A 47 -4.73 13.97 -5.96
CA ALA A 47 -4.29 12.58 -5.81
C ALA A 47 -2.79 12.44 -6.12
N ILE A 48 -2.30 13.10 -7.15
CA ILE A 48 -0.88 13.13 -7.50
C ILE A 48 -0.06 13.79 -6.38
N GLU A 49 -0.51 14.91 -5.85
CA GLU A 49 0.15 15.60 -4.73
C GLU A 49 0.24 14.69 -3.49
N ILE A 50 -0.83 14.00 -3.16
CA ILE A 50 -0.87 13.07 -2.03
C ILE A 50 0.08 11.89 -2.26
N GLY A 51 0.06 11.29 -3.44
CA GLY A 51 0.96 10.20 -3.80
C GLY A 51 2.43 10.61 -3.68
N SER A 52 2.78 11.77 -4.21
CA SER A 52 4.13 12.33 -4.10
C SER A 52 4.53 12.60 -2.66
N THR A 53 3.62 13.17 -1.85
CA THR A 53 3.87 13.44 -0.43
C THR A 53 4.16 12.15 0.34
N LEU A 54 3.36 11.11 0.14
CA LEU A 54 3.54 9.82 0.81
C LEU A 54 4.85 9.14 0.39
N LYS A 55 5.22 9.23 -0.88
CA LYS A 55 6.43 8.59 -1.39
C LYS A 55 7.71 9.38 -1.16
N LEU A 56 7.62 10.66 -0.83
CA LEU A 56 8.79 11.49 -0.56
C LEU A 56 9.65 10.96 0.59
N ILE A 57 9.00 10.44 1.64
CA ILE A 57 9.69 9.87 2.79
C ILE A 57 10.39 8.55 2.44
N THR A 58 9.78 7.75 1.56
CA THR A 58 10.28 6.41 1.22
C THR A 58 11.25 6.41 0.06
N SER A 59 11.37 7.52 -0.66
CA SER A 59 12.27 7.66 -1.81
C SER A 59 13.58 8.38 -1.41
N GLY A 60 14.67 8.04 -2.09
CA GLY A 60 15.99 8.64 -1.88
C GLY A 60 17.00 7.73 -1.20
N GLU A 61 18.25 8.17 -1.10
CA GLU A 61 19.37 7.37 -0.57
C GLU A 61 19.18 6.92 0.89
N LYS A 62 18.36 7.61 1.64
CA LYS A 62 18.03 7.29 3.03
C LYS A 62 16.53 7.14 3.21
N GLY A 63 15.85 6.57 2.21
CA GLY A 63 14.42 6.36 2.28
C GLY A 63 14.02 5.71 3.60
N LYS A 64 13.02 6.29 4.25
CA LYS A 64 12.47 5.77 5.49
C LYS A 64 11.19 5.01 5.21
N THR A 65 11.01 3.93 5.93
CA THR A 65 9.79 3.16 5.91
C THR A 65 8.80 3.75 6.92
N TYR A 66 7.53 3.79 6.57
CA TYR A 66 6.49 4.07 7.55
C TYR A 66 6.34 2.87 8.48
N TYR A 67 6.35 3.10 9.79
CA TYR A 67 6.20 2.04 10.80
C TYR A 67 4.83 2.03 11.47
N SER A 68 4.07 3.10 11.34
CA SER A 68 2.75 3.21 11.97
C SER A 68 1.75 4.00 11.13
N ASN A 69 0.48 3.77 11.41
CA ASN A 69 -0.59 4.57 10.81
C ASN A 69 -0.49 6.05 11.19
N SER A 70 0.01 6.34 12.40
CA SER A 70 0.21 7.72 12.86
C SER A 70 1.21 8.48 12.00
N GLU A 71 2.29 7.84 11.56
CA GLU A 71 3.27 8.45 10.67
C GLU A 71 2.66 8.76 9.29
N ILE A 72 1.86 7.82 8.77
CA ILE A 72 1.14 8.02 7.52
C ILE A 72 0.17 9.21 7.65
N GLN A 73 -0.61 9.26 8.72
CA GLN A 73 -1.55 10.35 8.96
C GLN A 73 -0.84 11.71 9.06
N LYS A 74 0.29 11.79 9.73
CA LYS A 74 1.09 13.02 9.76
C LYS A 74 1.55 13.47 8.38
N SER A 75 1.98 12.52 7.55
CA SER A 75 2.36 12.84 6.17
C SER A 75 1.17 13.31 5.35
N LEU A 76 0.02 12.66 5.48
CA LEU A 76 -1.20 13.09 4.81
C LEU A 76 -1.62 14.48 5.24
N ASP A 77 -1.62 14.76 6.53
CA ASP A 77 -2.02 16.06 7.07
C ASP A 77 -1.06 17.19 6.70
N SER A 78 0.16 16.86 6.27
CA SER A 78 1.11 17.84 5.75
C SER A 78 0.76 18.36 4.36
N SER A 79 -0.08 17.63 3.61
CA SER A 79 -0.53 18.05 2.28
C SER A 79 -1.88 18.76 2.34
N PRO A 80 -2.00 19.99 1.82
CA PRO A 80 -3.29 20.67 1.71
C PRO A 80 -4.32 19.89 0.89
N ALA A 81 -3.86 19.05 -0.04
CA ALA A 81 -4.74 18.26 -0.90
C ALA A 81 -5.61 17.26 -0.11
N THR A 82 -5.18 16.85 1.10
CA THR A 82 -5.94 15.88 1.90
C THR A 82 -7.24 16.43 2.46
N SER A 83 -7.41 17.74 2.52
CA SER A 83 -8.64 18.37 3.04
C SER A 83 -9.90 17.96 2.29
N ASP A 84 -9.76 17.63 1.00
CA ASP A 84 -10.89 17.23 0.14
C ASP A 84 -11.08 15.73 0.05
N LEU A 85 -10.24 14.94 0.72
CA LEU A 85 -10.41 13.51 0.76
C LEU A 85 -11.45 13.10 1.81
N PRO A 86 -12.32 12.13 1.48
CA PRO A 86 -13.13 11.50 2.50
C PRO A 86 -12.25 10.97 3.65
N VAL A 87 -12.66 11.20 4.88
CA VAL A 87 -11.93 10.70 6.06
C VAL A 87 -11.69 9.19 5.97
N VAL A 88 -12.66 8.47 5.42
CA VAL A 88 -12.58 7.01 5.21
C VAL A 88 -11.40 6.64 4.32
N ALA A 89 -11.11 7.41 3.26
CA ALA A 89 -9.99 7.11 2.36
C ALA A 89 -8.65 7.10 3.10
N LYS A 90 -8.47 8.00 4.06
CA LYS A 90 -7.23 8.11 4.83
C LYS A 90 -6.95 6.87 5.69
N GLN A 91 -8.00 6.17 6.11
CA GLN A 91 -7.89 4.99 6.96
C GLN A 91 -7.42 3.75 6.22
N PHE A 92 -7.47 3.77 4.89
CA PHE A 92 -7.07 2.61 4.07
C PHE A 92 -5.59 2.60 3.71
N PHE A 93 -4.86 3.66 4.03
CA PHE A 93 -3.40 3.67 3.91
C PHE A 93 -2.78 2.98 5.12
N ILE A 94 -2.08 1.90 4.86
CA ILE A 94 -1.45 1.09 5.91
C ILE A 94 0.06 0.95 5.64
N PRO A 95 0.88 0.80 6.70
CA PRO A 95 2.33 0.64 6.54
C PRO A 95 2.77 -0.81 6.33
N TYR A 96 1.86 -1.76 6.42
CA TYR A 96 2.15 -3.19 6.31
C TYR A 96 1.00 -3.90 5.60
N SER A 97 1.30 -5.05 5.03
CA SER A 97 0.28 -5.96 4.48
C SER A 97 0.13 -7.19 5.36
N ASN A 98 -1.03 -7.82 5.30
CA ASN A 98 -1.25 -9.12 5.92
C ASN A 98 -1.07 -10.27 4.93
N TRP A 99 -0.98 -9.95 3.63
CA TRP A 99 -0.73 -10.92 2.57
C TRP A 99 0.42 -10.46 1.69
N TYR A 100 1.28 -11.38 1.33
CA TYR A 100 2.43 -11.13 0.45
C TYR A 100 2.52 -12.21 -0.61
N GLU A 101 2.86 -11.80 -1.81
CA GLU A 101 3.38 -12.69 -2.83
C GLU A 101 4.90 -12.56 -2.83
N ILE A 102 5.57 -13.69 -2.69
CA ILE A 102 7.02 -13.76 -2.68
C ILE A 102 7.47 -14.49 -3.94
N ASN A 103 8.31 -13.84 -4.72
CA ASN A 103 8.91 -14.42 -5.92
C ASN A 103 10.43 -14.41 -5.75
N LEU A 104 11.02 -15.60 -5.77
CA LEU A 104 12.47 -15.78 -5.70
C LEU A 104 12.95 -16.47 -6.97
N LYS A 105 13.97 -15.89 -7.61
CA LYS A 105 14.60 -16.42 -8.80
C LYS A 105 16.07 -16.67 -8.51
N THR A 106 16.58 -17.80 -8.95
CA THR A 106 18.00 -18.14 -8.83
C THR A 106 18.49 -18.80 -10.10
N GLU A 107 19.78 -18.64 -10.38
CA GLU A 107 20.47 -19.30 -11.49
C GLU A 107 21.78 -19.88 -10.99
N ILE A 108 21.97 -21.17 -11.23
CA ILE A 108 23.20 -21.91 -10.89
C ILE A 108 23.59 -22.71 -12.12
N GLU A 109 24.80 -22.49 -12.65
CA GLU A 109 25.34 -23.24 -13.79
C GLU A 109 24.39 -23.32 -14.99
N ASN A 110 23.77 -22.21 -15.35
CA ASN A 110 22.76 -22.08 -16.42
C ASN A 110 21.42 -22.79 -16.14
N VAL A 111 21.22 -23.29 -14.93
CA VAL A 111 19.93 -23.80 -14.49
C VAL A 111 19.20 -22.72 -13.71
N GLN A 112 18.00 -22.37 -14.18
CA GLN A 112 17.16 -21.37 -13.52
C GLN A 112 16.11 -22.08 -12.67
N ALA A 113 15.91 -21.57 -11.47
CA ALA A 113 14.82 -21.97 -10.60
C ALA A 113 14.05 -20.76 -10.10
N GLU A 114 12.74 -20.92 -9.99
CA GLU A 114 11.83 -19.88 -9.52
C GLU A 114 10.91 -20.46 -8.44
N VAL A 115 10.76 -19.71 -7.35
CA VAL A 115 9.85 -20.03 -6.27
C VAL A 115 8.85 -18.91 -6.13
N ASN A 116 7.57 -19.25 -6.17
CA ASN A 116 6.46 -18.33 -5.87
C ASN A 116 5.72 -18.82 -4.64
N ALA A 117 5.48 -17.92 -3.69
CA ALA A 117 4.74 -18.25 -2.49
C ALA A 117 3.73 -17.16 -2.16
N PHE A 118 2.57 -17.55 -1.68
CA PHE A 118 1.57 -16.66 -1.07
C PHE A 118 1.59 -16.87 0.43
N VAL A 119 1.83 -15.81 1.15
CA VAL A 119 2.04 -15.84 2.60
C VAL A 119 1.09 -14.87 3.28
N SER A 120 0.37 -15.34 4.30
CA SER A 120 -0.34 -14.47 5.21
C SER A 120 0.47 -14.22 6.47
N VAL A 121 0.25 -13.04 7.07
CA VAL A 121 0.94 -12.61 8.28
C VAL A 121 -0.10 -12.36 9.35
N ASN A 122 -0.05 -13.10 10.45
CA ASN A 122 -0.81 -12.80 11.65
C ASN A 122 0.01 -11.85 12.52
N ARG A 123 -0.64 -10.78 12.94
CA ARG A 123 0.02 -9.73 13.73
C ARG A 123 -0.57 -9.64 15.13
N LYS A 124 0.29 -9.29 16.08
CA LYS A 124 -0.13 -8.92 17.43
C LYS A 124 -0.76 -7.52 17.43
N PRO A 125 -1.45 -7.11 18.52
CA PRO A 125 -2.02 -5.77 18.61
C PRO A 125 -1.01 -4.63 18.43
N ASP A 126 0.28 -4.87 18.71
CA ASP A 126 1.36 -3.91 18.49
C ASP A 126 1.89 -3.89 17.04
N HIS A 127 1.23 -4.66 16.13
CA HIS A 127 1.56 -4.85 14.72
C HIS A 127 2.82 -5.67 14.44
N SER A 128 3.49 -6.20 15.45
CA SER A 128 4.60 -7.14 15.24
C SER A 128 4.08 -8.48 14.71
N VAL A 129 4.94 -9.18 13.96
CA VAL A 129 4.57 -10.48 13.39
C VAL A 129 4.52 -11.55 14.47
N GLU A 130 3.38 -12.20 14.59
CA GLU A 130 3.20 -13.34 15.48
C GLU A 130 3.43 -14.65 14.74
N LYS A 131 2.87 -14.78 13.52
CA LYS A 131 2.91 -16.02 12.74
C LYS A 131 2.88 -15.72 11.25
N LEU A 132 3.66 -16.49 10.50
CA LEU A 132 3.61 -16.55 9.04
C LEU A 132 2.96 -17.87 8.62
N ILE A 133 2.06 -17.81 7.63
CA ILE A 133 1.39 -18.98 7.07
C ILE A 133 1.60 -18.99 5.57
N ILE A 134 2.23 -20.04 5.06
CA ILE A 134 2.40 -20.23 3.62
C ILE A 134 1.17 -20.96 3.10
N HIS A 135 0.39 -20.31 2.23
CA HIS A 135 -0.84 -20.87 1.69
C HIS A 135 -0.63 -21.59 0.36
N GLU A 136 0.30 -21.12 -0.44
CA GLU A 136 0.61 -21.69 -1.73
C GLU A 136 2.11 -21.58 -1.96
N PHE A 137 2.68 -22.65 -2.50
CA PHE A 137 4.09 -22.73 -2.80
C PHE A 137 4.26 -23.43 -4.15
N LEU A 138 4.82 -22.71 -5.13
CA LEU A 138 5.10 -23.26 -6.46
C LEU A 138 6.59 -23.19 -6.74
N LEU A 139 7.16 -24.32 -7.10
CA LEU A 139 8.54 -24.43 -7.55
C LEU A 139 8.57 -24.67 -9.07
N ARG A 140 9.29 -23.84 -9.77
CA ARG A 140 9.45 -23.94 -11.22
C ARG A 140 10.90 -24.09 -11.64
#